data_289e5e412a75bd9b696f43e5a3ab779c
#
_entry.id   289e5e412a75bd9b696f43e5a3ab779c
#
_cell.length_a   1.000
_cell.length_b   1.000
_cell.length_c   1.000
_cell.angle_alpha   90.00
_cell.angle_beta   90.00
_cell.angle_gamma   90.00
#
_symmetry.space_group_name_H-M   'P 1'
#
loop_
_entity.id
_entity.type
_entity.pdbx_description
1 polymer ?
#
loop_
_entity_poly.entity_id
_entity_poly.type
_entity_poly.pdbx_seq_one_letter_code
_entity_poly.pdbx_strand_id
1 'polypeptide(L)'
;TSEKILFSADGFGKFGALDADEDWACEARRYYFNICGKYGVQVQNLLKKAAGLDIEIICPLHGPILKENLGYYIGLYDTWSKYEPENEGILIAYASIHGNTAAAAKKLAEILEAKGAPKVVVADLSRDDMAEVIEDAFRYDRLVLAAATYDAGIFPCMEDFLHHLKAKNYQKRKVAFMENGSWAPMAAKIMKGIVEGFKNIEMVDPVVTIKSTMNDENIKTMEELADNLL
;
A
#
# COMPACT_ATOMS: atom_id res chain seq x y z
N THR A 1 8.28 -30.82 17.09
CA THR A 1 9.47 -29.92 17.14
C THR A 1 10.77 -30.63 17.54
N SER A 2 10.78 -31.97 17.72
CA SER A 2 12.04 -32.71 17.91
C SER A 2 13.04 -32.49 16.75
N GLU A 3 12.52 -32.31 15.55
CA GLU A 3 13.29 -32.05 14.33
C GLU A 3 13.52 -30.55 14.04
N LYS A 4 13.07 -29.65 14.96
CA LYS A 4 13.17 -28.20 14.81
C LYS A 4 12.53 -27.64 13.53
N ILE A 5 11.54 -28.33 12.98
CA ILE A 5 10.82 -27.98 11.76
C ILE A 5 9.46 -27.38 12.13
N LEU A 6 9.15 -26.22 11.57
CA LEU A 6 7.84 -25.58 11.59
C LEU A 6 7.12 -25.80 10.25
N PHE A 7 6.04 -26.55 10.25
CA PHE A 7 5.07 -26.59 9.15
C PHE A 7 4.08 -25.45 9.37
N SER A 8 4.25 -24.38 8.61
CA SER A 8 3.61 -23.08 8.88
C SER A 8 2.29 -22.85 8.16
N ALA A 9 1.77 -23.86 7.45
CA ALA A 9 0.61 -23.72 6.57
C ALA A 9 0.79 -22.55 5.60
N ASP A 10 -0.14 -21.58 5.55
CA ASP A 10 -0.03 -20.39 4.70
C ASP A 10 0.99 -19.36 5.23
N GLY A 11 1.41 -19.47 6.46
CA GLY A 11 2.42 -18.60 7.04
C GLY A 11 3.77 -18.75 6.35
N PHE A 12 4.44 -17.62 6.05
CA PHE A 12 5.71 -17.54 5.34
C PHE A 12 5.66 -18.02 3.88
N GLY A 13 4.46 -18.17 3.32
CA GLY A 13 4.26 -18.46 1.90
C GLY A 13 4.51 -17.26 1.01
N LYS A 14 4.71 -17.54 -0.28
CA LYS A 14 4.79 -16.52 -1.34
C LYS A 14 4.05 -16.97 -2.60
N PHE A 15 3.68 -16.02 -3.44
CA PHE A 15 3.27 -16.30 -4.82
C PHE A 15 4.47 -16.64 -5.71
N GLY A 16 4.19 -17.00 -6.94
CA GLY A 16 5.21 -17.31 -7.96
C GLY A 16 5.71 -18.74 -7.94
N ALA A 17 6.42 -19.10 -8.99
CA ALA A 17 7.03 -20.41 -9.15
C ALA A 17 8.30 -20.55 -8.29
N LEU A 18 8.67 -21.77 -7.92
CA LEU A 18 9.84 -22.03 -7.07
C LEU A 18 11.19 -21.77 -7.79
N ASP A 19 11.18 -21.80 -9.11
CA ASP A 19 12.32 -21.57 -10.00
C ASP A 19 12.36 -20.15 -10.59
N ALA A 20 11.41 -19.27 -10.19
CA ALA A 20 11.45 -17.87 -10.58
C ALA A 20 12.52 -17.12 -9.76
N ASP A 21 13.38 -16.38 -10.48
CA ASP A 21 14.36 -15.48 -9.88
C ASP A 21 13.69 -14.15 -9.51
N GLU A 22 13.05 -14.13 -8.36
CA GLU A 22 12.32 -12.96 -7.84
C GLU A 22 12.57 -12.76 -6.35
N ASP A 23 12.47 -11.52 -5.88
CA ASP A 23 12.63 -11.21 -4.47
C ASP A 23 11.51 -11.86 -3.63
N TRP A 24 11.92 -12.69 -2.67
CA TRP A 24 10.99 -13.37 -1.77
C TRP A 24 10.07 -12.38 -1.04
N ALA A 25 10.62 -11.25 -0.58
CA ALA A 25 9.85 -10.30 0.22
C ALA A 25 8.72 -9.65 -0.57
N CYS A 26 8.93 -9.35 -1.85
CA CYS A 26 7.92 -8.77 -2.73
C CYS A 26 6.71 -9.71 -2.84
N GLU A 27 6.97 -10.94 -3.30
CA GLU A 27 5.92 -11.94 -3.51
C GLU A 27 5.27 -12.44 -2.20
N ALA A 28 6.05 -12.52 -1.12
CA ALA A 28 5.51 -12.89 0.20
C ALA A 28 4.66 -11.78 0.81
N ARG A 29 5.00 -10.51 0.61
CA ARG A 29 4.19 -9.36 1.05
C ARG A 29 2.88 -9.31 0.29
N ARG A 30 2.92 -9.50 -1.05
CA ARG A 30 1.74 -9.61 -1.90
C ARG A 30 0.85 -10.76 -1.43
N TYR A 31 1.42 -11.93 -1.18
CA TYR A 31 0.71 -13.08 -0.62
C TYR A 31 0.08 -12.75 0.73
N TYR A 32 0.89 -12.24 1.67
CA TYR A 32 0.46 -11.94 3.04
C TYR A 32 -0.73 -10.99 3.07
N PHE A 33 -0.63 -9.80 2.44
CA PHE A 33 -1.70 -8.80 2.52
C PHE A 33 -2.95 -9.20 1.74
N ASN A 34 -2.83 -10.00 0.70
CA ASN A 34 -4.01 -10.47 -0.04
C ASN A 34 -4.71 -11.68 0.61
N ILE A 35 -4.01 -12.50 1.36
CA ILE A 35 -4.57 -13.72 2.00
C ILE A 35 -4.77 -13.53 3.51
N CYS A 36 -3.77 -13.05 4.23
CA CYS A 36 -3.72 -13.02 5.70
C CYS A 36 -3.88 -11.62 6.30
N GLY A 37 -3.79 -10.55 5.51
CA GLY A 37 -3.60 -9.17 5.98
C GLY A 37 -4.54 -8.71 7.10
N LYS A 38 -5.83 -9.09 7.09
CA LYS A 38 -6.78 -8.72 8.14
C LYS A 38 -6.55 -9.43 9.49
N TYR A 39 -5.72 -10.47 9.52
CA TYR A 39 -5.51 -11.34 10.69
C TYR A 39 -4.22 -11.02 11.46
N GLY A 40 -3.75 -9.78 11.48
CA GLY A 40 -2.51 -9.37 12.13
C GLY A 40 -2.42 -9.82 13.60
N VAL A 41 -3.51 -9.73 14.37
CA VAL A 41 -3.54 -10.19 15.79
C VAL A 41 -3.27 -11.69 15.90
N GLN A 42 -3.85 -12.50 15.03
CA GLN A 42 -3.65 -13.94 15.00
C GLN A 42 -2.20 -14.30 14.64
N VAL A 43 -1.63 -13.60 13.67
CA VAL A 43 -0.22 -13.76 13.28
C VAL A 43 0.70 -13.36 14.44
N GLN A 44 0.47 -12.26 15.14
CA GLN A 44 1.23 -11.85 16.32
C GLN A 44 1.15 -12.92 17.45
N ASN A 45 -0.01 -13.52 17.66
CA ASN A 45 -0.16 -14.61 18.65
C ASN A 45 0.61 -15.86 18.22
N LEU A 46 0.65 -16.17 16.92
CA LEU A 46 1.44 -17.26 16.38
C LEU A 46 2.95 -17.01 16.59
N LEU A 47 3.43 -15.83 16.23
CA LEU A 47 4.84 -15.45 16.41
C LEU A 47 5.28 -15.52 17.87
N LYS A 48 4.44 -15.04 18.80
CA LYS A 48 4.71 -15.16 20.26
C LYS A 48 4.84 -16.62 20.72
N LYS A 49 4.00 -17.51 20.21
CA LYS A 49 4.08 -18.95 20.54
C LYS A 49 5.33 -19.59 19.93
N ALA A 50 5.67 -19.19 18.70
CA ALA A 50 6.83 -19.71 17.99
C ALA A 50 8.17 -19.23 18.60
N ALA A 51 8.20 -18.05 19.22
CA ALA A 51 9.41 -17.47 19.83
C ALA A 51 10.02 -18.35 20.94
N GLY A 52 9.24 -19.20 21.58
CA GLY A 52 9.70 -20.15 22.58
C GLY A 52 10.19 -21.50 22.01
N LEU A 53 10.18 -21.65 20.68
CA LEU A 53 10.56 -22.90 19.99
C LEU A 53 11.91 -22.72 19.31
N ASP A 54 12.73 -23.78 19.35
CA ASP A 54 13.98 -23.84 18.61
C ASP A 54 13.67 -24.30 17.17
N ILE A 55 13.46 -23.33 16.27
CA ILE A 55 13.09 -23.57 14.85
C ILE A 55 14.29 -23.31 13.98
N GLU A 56 14.68 -24.30 13.18
CA GLU A 56 15.77 -24.22 12.20
C GLU A 56 15.27 -24.27 10.75
N ILE A 57 14.04 -24.77 10.53
CA ILE A 57 13.45 -24.90 9.19
C ILE A 57 11.98 -24.48 9.24
N ILE A 58 11.57 -23.65 8.28
CA ILE A 58 10.15 -23.31 8.05
C ILE A 58 9.71 -23.90 6.72
N CYS A 59 8.64 -24.68 6.74
CA CYS A 59 8.03 -25.34 5.59
C CYS A 59 6.63 -24.77 5.34
N PRO A 60 6.49 -23.74 4.52
CA PRO A 60 5.17 -23.21 4.11
C PRO A 60 4.51 -24.16 3.09
N LEU A 61 3.19 -24.05 2.93
CA LEU A 61 2.46 -24.78 1.89
C LEU A 61 2.70 -24.21 0.48
N HIS A 62 3.04 -22.91 0.40
CA HIS A 62 3.30 -22.18 -0.84
C HIS A 62 4.66 -21.50 -0.76
N GLY A 63 5.49 -21.67 -1.80
CA GLY A 63 6.83 -21.10 -1.85
C GLY A 63 7.93 -22.05 -1.38
N PRO A 64 9.16 -21.57 -1.21
CA PRO A 64 10.32 -22.37 -0.88
C PRO A 64 10.38 -22.77 0.60
N ILE A 65 11.10 -23.85 0.90
CA ILE A 65 11.48 -24.17 2.28
C ILE A 65 12.55 -23.17 2.73
N LEU A 66 12.33 -22.55 3.90
CA LEU A 66 13.24 -21.55 4.47
C LEU A 66 14.14 -22.21 5.51
N LYS A 67 15.45 -22.14 5.32
CA LYS A 67 16.47 -22.80 6.17
C LYS A 67 17.53 -21.83 6.68
N GLU A 68 17.70 -20.70 6.03
CA GLU A 68 18.72 -19.72 6.33
C GLU A 68 18.06 -18.38 6.67
N ASN A 69 18.72 -17.58 7.50
CA ASN A 69 18.26 -16.23 7.84
C ASN A 69 16.79 -16.13 8.28
N LEU A 70 16.31 -17.12 9.06
CA LEU A 70 14.91 -17.16 9.49
C LEU A 70 14.45 -15.89 10.23
N GLY A 71 15.39 -15.22 10.92
CA GLY A 71 15.13 -13.93 11.59
C GLY A 71 14.63 -12.84 10.65
N TYR A 72 15.09 -12.82 9.39
CA TYR A 72 14.62 -11.89 8.37
C TYR A 72 13.14 -12.11 8.03
N TYR A 73 12.75 -13.34 7.75
CA TYR A 73 11.36 -13.68 7.41
C TYR A 73 10.40 -13.44 8.58
N ILE A 74 10.83 -13.82 9.78
CA ILE A 74 10.07 -13.60 11.02
C ILE A 74 9.92 -12.10 11.28
N GLY A 75 10.97 -11.31 11.08
CA GLY A 75 10.95 -9.85 11.24
C GLY A 75 9.98 -9.16 10.29
N LEU A 76 9.92 -9.57 9.03
CA LEU A 76 8.94 -9.06 8.06
C LEU A 76 7.50 -9.38 8.49
N TYR A 77 7.24 -10.63 8.89
CA TYR A 77 5.92 -11.02 9.39
C TYR A 77 5.53 -10.27 10.68
N ASP A 78 6.48 -9.97 11.56
CA ASP A 78 6.25 -9.14 12.75
C ASP A 78 5.85 -7.71 12.35
N THR A 79 6.55 -7.10 11.40
CA THR A 79 6.26 -5.76 10.85
C THR A 79 4.88 -5.73 10.19
N TRP A 80 4.61 -6.65 9.26
CA TRP A 80 3.35 -6.69 8.51
C TRP A 80 2.14 -6.92 9.41
N SER A 81 2.25 -7.83 10.37
CA SER A 81 1.14 -8.17 11.28
C SER A 81 0.85 -7.11 12.34
N LYS A 82 1.78 -6.22 12.59
CA LYS A 82 1.58 -4.99 13.37
C LYS A 82 1.04 -3.84 12.54
N TYR A 83 0.94 -4.02 11.22
CA TYR A 83 0.59 -2.96 10.26
C TYR A 83 1.57 -1.78 10.25
N GLU A 84 2.81 -2.03 10.66
CA GLU A 84 3.87 -1.03 10.53
C GLU A 84 4.35 -0.95 9.08
N PRO A 85 4.77 0.23 8.60
CA PRO A 85 5.39 0.35 7.28
C PRO A 85 6.70 -0.43 7.25
N GLU A 86 6.99 -1.06 6.12
CA GLU A 86 8.26 -1.75 5.92
C GLU A 86 9.37 -0.79 5.51
N ASN A 87 9.00 0.20 4.70
CA ASN A 87 9.93 1.20 4.18
C ASN A 87 9.32 2.61 4.26
N GLU A 88 10.18 3.60 4.41
CA GLU A 88 9.82 4.97 4.11
C GLU A 88 9.65 5.14 2.60
N GLY A 89 8.56 5.75 2.19
CA GLY A 89 8.24 5.98 0.79
C GLY A 89 6.81 6.40 0.58
N ILE A 90 6.48 6.74 -0.65
CA ILE A 90 5.18 7.28 -1.04
C ILE A 90 4.63 6.47 -2.20
N LEU A 91 3.46 5.86 -2.01
CA LEU A 91 2.67 5.33 -3.11
C LEU A 91 1.69 6.39 -3.58
N ILE A 92 1.69 6.72 -4.86
CA ILE A 92 0.67 7.53 -5.53
C ILE A 92 -0.21 6.59 -6.35
N ALA A 93 -1.35 6.19 -5.78
CA ALA A 93 -2.34 5.37 -6.47
C ALA A 93 -3.35 6.28 -7.18
N TYR A 94 -3.45 6.16 -8.50
CA TYR A 94 -4.34 7.02 -9.25
C TYR A 94 -5.35 6.26 -10.12
N ALA A 95 -6.48 6.91 -10.36
CA ALA A 95 -7.55 6.47 -11.26
C ALA A 95 -7.90 7.61 -12.24
N SER A 96 -7.57 7.43 -13.51
CA SER A 96 -7.69 8.49 -14.53
C SER A 96 -8.51 8.03 -15.73
N ILE A 97 -9.51 8.84 -16.12
CA ILE A 97 -10.37 8.53 -17.28
C ILE A 97 -9.71 8.99 -18.59
N HIS A 98 -9.26 10.25 -18.64
CA HIS A 98 -8.77 10.91 -19.86
C HIS A 98 -7.29 11.32 -19.77
N GLY A 99 -6.54 10.82 -18.79
CA GLY A 99 -5.11 11.08 -18.64
C GLY A 99 -4.75 12.32 -17.81
N ASN A 100 -5.68 13.24 -17.52
CA ASN A 100 -5.35 14.46 -16.76
C ASN A 100 -5.01 14.18 -15.29
N THR A 101 -5.73 13.27 -14.63
CA THR A 101 -5.39 12.84 -13.26
C THR A 101 -4.06 12.08 -13.24
N ALA A 102 -3.80 11.25 -14.27
CA ALA A 102 -2.51 10.57 -14.45
C ALA A 102 -1.36 11.55 -14.60
N ALA A 103 -1.52 12.62 -15.42
CA ALA A 103 -0.53 13.65 -15.58
C ALA A 103 -0.24 14.38 -14.26
N ALA A 104 -1.29 14.66 -13.46
CA ALA A 104 -1.17 15.28 -12.15
C ALA A 104 -0.44 14.37 -11.14
N ALA A 105 -0.77 13.08 -11.10
CA ALA A 105 -0.09 12.11 -10.24
C ALA A 105 1.41 12.01 -10.56
N LYS A 106 1.76 11.94 -11.83
CA LYS A 106 3.17 11.95 -12.29
C LYS A 106 3.88 13.25 -11.96
N LYS A 107 3.18 14.40 -12.08
CA LYS A 107 3.76 15.70 -11.72
C LYS A 107 4.04 15.80 -10.21
N LEU A 108 3.15 15.31 -9.37
CA LEU A 108 3.40 15.24 -7.93
C LEU A 108 4.61 14.31 -7.62
N ALA A 109 4.74 13.18 -8.31
CA ALA A 109 5.90 12.31 -8.15
C ALA A 109 7.22 13.03 -8.46
N GLU A 110 7.29 13.76 -9.59
CA GLU A 110 8.46 14.58 -9.94
C GLU A 110 8.80 15.61 -8.85
N ILE A 111 7.78 16.27 -8.27
CA ILE A 111 7.97 17.25 -7.20
C ILE A 111 8.52 16.58 -5.94
N LEU A 112 7.94 15.46 -5.53
CA LEU A 112 8.37 14.70 -4.35
C LEU A 112 9.81 14.19 -4.51
N GLU A 113 10.16 13.63 -5.67
CA GLU A 113 11.52 13.19 -5.98
C GLU A 113 12.52 14.35 -5.96
N ALA A 114 12.15 15.49 -6.55
CA ALA A 114 12.98 16.70 -6.54
C ALA A 114 13.21 17.27 -5.13
N LYS A 115 12.26 17.06 -4.22
CA LYS A 115 12.36 17.43 -2.80
C LYS A 115 13.06 16.38 -1.92
N GLY A 116 13.50 15.27 -2.50
CA GLY A 116 14.30 14.24 -1.82
C GLY A 116 13.48 13.15 -1.13
N ALA A 117 12.27 12.86 -1.60
CA ALA A 117 11.52 11.70 -1.13
C ALA A 117 12.35 10.40 -1.25
N PRO A 118 12.38 9.53 -0.22
CA PRO A 118 13.25 8.35 -0.21
C PRO A 118 12.87 7.34 -1.31
N LYS A 119 11.60 7.23 -1.61
CA LYS A 119 11.05 6.41 -2.68
C LYS A 119 9.67 6.94 -3.09
N VAL A 120 9.42 7.03 -4.39
CA VAL A 120 8.10 7.32 -4.94
C VAL A 120 7.72 6.23 -5.93
N VAL A 121 6.52 5.68 -5.76
CA VAL A 121 5.90 4.70 -6.66
C VAL A 121 4.59 5.27 -7.18
N VAL A 122 4.36 5.17 -8.48
CA VAL A 122 3.13 5.66 -9.12
C VAL A 122 2.41 4.49 -9.76
N ALA A 123 1.17 4.24 -9.35
CA ALA A 123 0.37 3.10 -9.78
C ALA A 123 -0.94 3.54 -10.45
N ASP A 124 -1.25 2.97 -11.62
CA ASP A 124 -2.50 3.16 -12.35
C ASP A 124 -3.50 2.06 -11.98
N LEU A 125 -4.45 2.36 -11.11
CA LEU A 125 -5.46 1.40 -10.64
C LEU A 125 -6.34 0.81 -11.77
N SER A 126 -6.32 1.40 -12.95
CA SER A 126 -7.07 0.89 -14.09
C SER A 126 -6.27 -0.09 -14.97
N ARG A 127 -4.97 -0.27 -14.71
CA ARG A 127 -4.05 -1.04 -15.56
C ARG A 127 -3.14 -1.97 -14.78
N ASP A 128 -2.67 -1.53 -13.62
CA ASP A 128 -1.74 -2.29 -12.80
C ASP A 128 -2.47 -3.38 -12.00
N ASP A 129 -1.76 -4.43 -11.62
CA ASP A 129 -2.35 -5.50 -10.80
C ASP A 129 -2.75 -4.94 -9.42
N MET A 130 -4.02 -5.05 -9.10
CA MET A 130 -4.57 -4.58 -7.82
C MET A 130 -3.85 -5.18 -6.61
N ALA A 131 -3.40 -6.43 -6.69
CA ALA A 131 -2.71 -7.10 -5.59
C ALA A 131 -1.31 -6.51 -5.35
N GLU A 132 -0.63 -6.08 -6.41
CA GLU A 132 0.65 -5.35 -6.34
C GLU A 132 0.46 -3.97 -5.70
N VAL A 133 -0.55 -3.21 -6.14
CA VAL A 133 -0.81 -1.87 -5.60
C VAL A 133 -1.22 -1.92 -4.12
N ILE A 134 -1.96 -2.96 -3.72
CA ILE A 134 -2.31 -3.20 -2.32
C ILE A 134 -1.05 -3.48 -1.48
N GLU A 135 -0.15 -4.34 -1.97
CA GLU A 135 1.07 -4.65 -1.22
C GLU A 135 1.95 -3.42 -1.05
N ASP A 136 2.08 -2.58 -2.09
CA ASP A 136 2.81 -1.32 -2.01
C ASP A 136 2.17 -0.31 -1.04
N ALA A 137 0.84 -0.26 -0.95
CA ALA A 137 0.14 0.57 0.03
C ALA A 137 0.49 0.17 1.47
N PHE A 138 0.65 -1.13 1.74
CA PHE A 138 1.09 -1.60 3.06
C PHE A 138 2.60 -1.50 3.28
N ARG A 139 3.39 -1.52 2.22
CA ARG A 139 4.84 -1.42 2.26
C ARG A 139 5.32 -0.04 2.72
N TYR A 140 4.74 1.01 2.13
CA TYR A 140 5.18 2.37 2.36
C TYR A 140 4.38 3.08 3.46
N ASP A 141 4.99 4.09 4.07
CA ASP A 141 4.41 4.85 5.18
C ASP A 141 3.46 5.97 4.72
N ARG A 142 3.47 6.33 3.43
CA ARG A 142 2.65 7.40 2.85
C ARG A 142 1.90 6.93 1.62
N LEU A 143 0.64 7.38 1.50
CA LEU A 143 -0.24 7.09 0.38
C LEU A 143 -0.88 8.36 -0.15
N VAL A 144 -0.80 8.59 -1.45
CA VAL A 144 -1.56 9.62 -2.14
C VAL A 144 -2.64 8.95 -2.98
N LEU A 145 -3.89 9.36 -2.78
CA LEU A 145 -5.06 8.91 -3.52
C LEU A 145 -5.46 9.97 -4.54
N ALA A 146 -5.36 9.68 -5.83
CA ALA A 146 -5.65 10.61 -6.90
C ALA A 146 -6.75 10.05 -7.82
N ALA A 147 -7.95 10.65 -7.82
CA ALA A 147 -9.07 10.14 -8.60
C ALA A 147 -9.87 11.21 -9.33
N ALA A 148 -10.44 10.80 -10.47
CA ALA A 148 -11.44 11.58 -11.17
C ALA A 148 -12.80 11.40 -10.50
N THR A 149 -13.59 12.48 -10.48
CA THR A 149 -15.02 12.42 -10.15
C THR A 149 -15.77 11.72 -11.28
N TYR A 150 -16.59 10.76 -10.95
CA TYR A 150 -17.39 9.96 -11.89
C TYR A 150 -18.77 9.72 -11.29
N ASP A 151 -19.83 10.00 -12.04
CA ASP A 151 -21.24 9.87 -11.63
C ASP A 151 -21.53 10.48 -10.22
N ALA A 152 -21.02 11.68 -9.96
CA ALA A 152 -21.04 12.34 -8.65
C ALA A 152 -20.37 11.53 -7.52
N GLY A 153 -19.63 10.48 -7.86
CA GLY A 153 -18.85 9.61 -6.99
C GLY A 153 -17.36 9.68 -7.30
N ILE A 154 -16.67 8.57 -7.11
CA ILE A 154 -15.27 8.37 -7.50
C ILE A 154 -15.17 7.34 -8.62
N PHE A 155 -14.11 7.40 -9.42
CA PHE A 155 -13.91 6.43 -10.49
C PHE A 155 -13.78 5.02 -9.91
N PRO A 156 -14.50 3.99 -10.46
CA PRO A 156 -14.74 2.71 -9.79
C PRO A 156 -13.50 1.96 -9.32
N CYS A 157 -12.41 1.97 -10.07
CA CYS A 157 -11.19 1.26 -9.65
C CYS A 157 -10.56 1.86 -8.39
N MET A 158 -10.73 3.16 -8.11
CA MET A 158 -10.32 3.77 -6.85
C MET A 158 -11.23 3.33 -5.71
N GLU A 159 -12.53 3.24 -5.94
CA GLU A 159 -13.48 2.76 -4.92
C GLU A 159 -13.18 1.31 -4.54
N ASP A 160 -12.92 0.46 -5.52
CA ASP A 160 -12.53 -0.94 -5.31
C ASP A 160 -11.24 -1.04 -4.51
N PHE A 161 -10.21 -0.28 -4.86
CA PHE A 161 -8.95 -0.20 -4.11
C PHE A 161 -9.18 0.17 -2.64
N LEU A 162 -9.97 1.21 -2.36
CA LEU A 162 -10.28 1.63 -1.00
C LEU A 162 -11.06 0.58 -0.20
N HIS A 163 -11.99 -0.14 -0.85
CA HIS A 163 -12.70 -1.25 -0.23
C HIS A 163 -11.76 -2.41 0.13
N HIS A 164 -10.79 -2.73 -0.72
CA HIS A 164 -9.75 -3.70 -0.43
C HIS A 164 -8.87 -3.28 0.75
N LEU A 165 -8.43 -2.02 0.81
CA LEU A 165 -7.66 -1.49 1.93
C LEU A 165 -8.45 -1.61 3.25
N LYS A 166 -9.74 -1.23 3.23
CA LYS A 166 -10.63 -1.35 4.39
C LYS A 166 -10.78 -2.80 4.87
N ALA A 167 -11.03 -3.72 3.94
CA ALA A 167 -11.22 -5.15 4.26
C ALA A 167 -9.96 -5.79 4.86
N LYS A 168 -8.78 -5.24 4.57
CA LYS A 168 -7.47 -5.71 5.03
C LYS A 168 -6.94 -4.98 6.27
N ASN A 169 -7.75 -4.10 6.91
CA ASN A 169 -7.39 -3.30 8.07
C ASN A 169 -6.22 -2.33 7.82
N TYR A 170 -6.17 -1.68 6.65
CA TYR A 170 -5.17 -0.66 6.36
C TYR A 170 -5.16 0.44 7.43
N GLN A 171 -3.98 0.76 7.95
CA GLN A 171 -3.86 1.64 9.10
C GLN A 171 -2.42 2.17 9.29
N LYS A 172 -2.23 3.15 10.20
CA LYS A 172 -0.93 3.70 10.61
C LYS A 172 -0.15 4.31 9.44
N ARG A 173 -0.82 5.12 8.63
CA ARG A 173 -0.21 5.77 7.45
C ARG A 173 -0.59 7.24 7.39
N LYS A 174 0.24 8.03 6.70
CA LYS A 174 -0.15 9.35 6.20
C LYS A 174 -0.88 9.18 4.87
N VAL A 175 -2.01 9.86 4.69
CA VAL A 175 -2.81 9.78 3.46
C VAL A 175 -3.15 11.17 2.95
N ALA A 176 -2.79 11.45 1.71
CA ALA A 176 -3.09 12.68 1.01
C ALA A 176 -4.05 12.46 -0.17
N PHE A 177 -4.67 13.53 -0.66
CA PHE A 177 -5.74 13.45 -1.64
C PHE A 177 -5.55 14.44 -2.79
N MET A 178 -5.75 13.92 -4.00
CA MET A 178 -5.87 14.69 -5.23
C MET A 178 -7.17 14.32 -5.93
N GLU A 179 -7.86 15.30 -6.46
CA GLU A 179 -9.09 15.06 -7.23
C GLU A 179 -9.11 15.80 -8.54
N ASN A 180 -9.86 15.28 -9.49
CA ASN A 180 -10.15 15.94 -10.74
C ASN A 180 -11.65 15.90 -11.04
N GLY A 181 -12.20 17.04 -11.46
CA GLY A 181 -13.61 17.15 -11.86
C GLY A 181 -13.87 18.48 -12.56
N SER A 182 -14.59 18.46 -13.68
CA SER A 182 -14.75 19.64 -14.52
C SER A 182 -15.53 20.77 -13.84
N TRP A 183 -16.71 20.47 -13.29
CA TRP A 183 -17.62 21.49 -12.69
C TRP A 183 -17.97 21.23 -11.22
N ALA A 184 -17.94 19.99 -10.76
CA ALA A 184 -18.29 19.60 -9.40
C ALA A 184 -17.34 18.49 -8.91
N PRO A 185 -16.08 18.81 -8.56
CA PRO A 185 -15.16 17.83 -7.98
C PRO A 185 -15.73 17.28 -6.66
N MET A 186 -15.82 15.97 -6.55
CA MET A 186 -16.39 15.26 -5.37
C MET A 186 -15.51 14.11 -4.90
N ALA A 187 -14.52 13.70 -5.72
CA ALA A 187 -13.73 12.50 -5.45
C ALA A 187 -12.98 12.59 -4.11
N ALA A 188 -12.37 13.73 -3.79
CA ALA A 188 -11.63 13.91 -2.54
C ALA A 188 -12.54 13.78 -1.31
N LYS A 189 -13.73 14.37 -1.36
CA LYS A 189 -14.71 14.26 -0.27
C LYS A 189 -15.11 12.82 0.01
N ILE A 190 -15.33 12.05 -1.05
CA ILE A 190 -15.74 10.64 -0.94
C ILE A 190 -14.58 9.78 -0.45
N MET A 191 -13.37 9.95 -1.01
CA MET A 191 -12.18 9.25 -0.56
C MET A 191 -11.89 9.53 0.92
N LYS A 192 -11.93 10.81 1.35
CA LYS A 192 -11.78 11.20 2.77
C LYS A 192 -12.80 10.47 3.65
N GLY A 193 -14.08 10.47 3.28
CA GLY A 193 -15.14 9.80 4.05
C GLY A 193 -14.94 8.28 4.19
N ILE A 194 -14.33 7.62 3.22
CA ILE A 194 -13.96 6.20 3.33
C ILE A 194 -12.76 6.02 4.26
N VAL A 195 -11.72 6.85 4.07
CA VAL A 195 -10.46 6.80 4.84
C VAL A 195 -10.66 7.18 6.32
N GLU A 196 -11.61 8.05 6.66
CA GLU A 196 -12.02 8.34 8.04
C GLU A 196 -12.42 7.08 8.83
N GLY A 197 -12.89 6.04 8.14
CA GLY A 197 -13.19 4.75 8.75
C GLY A 197 -11.96 3.85 9.01
N PHE A 198 -10.76 4.25 8.60
CA PHE A 198 -9.53 3.51 8.83
C PHE A 198 -8.91 3.89 10.18
N LYS A 199 -8.10 3.00 10.76
CA LYS A 199 -7.50 3.24 12.07
C LYS A 199 -6.18 3.98 11.98
N ASN A 200 -5.95 4.96 12.85
CA ASN A 200 -4.66 5.63 12.99
C ASN A 200 -4.12 6.17 11.67
N ILE A 201 -4.98 6.80 10.86
CA ILE A 201 -4.57 7.51 9.65
C ILE A 201 -4.40 8.99 9.98
N GLU A 202 -3.29 9.56 9.54
CA GLU A 202 -3.05 10.98 9.47
C GLU A 202 -3.40 11.48 8.08
N MET A 203 -4.46 12.29 7.95
CA MET A 203 -4.79 12.90 6.67
C MET A 203 -3.97 14.17 6.48
N VAL A 204 -3.31 14.28 5.33
CA VAL A 204 -2.42 15.39 5.01
C VAL A 204 -3.11 16.36 4.06
N ASP A 205 -3.16 17.62 4.45
CA ASP A 205 -3.62 18.74 3.61
C ASP A 205 -2.42 19.46 2.95
N PRO A 206 -2.62 20.24 1.89
CA PRO A 206 -3.89 20.54 1.23
C PRO A 206 -4.38 19.44 0.29
N VAL A 207 -5.68 19.44 -0.01
CA VAL A 207 -6.22 18.65 -1.14
C VAL A 207 -5.88 19.37 -2.43
N VAL A 208 -5.33 18.64 -3.41
CA VAL A 208 -5.10 19.18 -4.75
C VAL A 208 -6.37 18.97 -5.59
N THR A 209 -7.11 20.05 -5.85
CA THR A 209 -8.33 20.01 -6.68
C THR A 209 -8.05 20.54 -8.08
N ILE A 210 -8.17 19.67 -9.08
CA ILE A 210 -7.93 19.95 -10.50
C ILE A 210 -9.28 20.05 -11.22
N LYS A 211 -9.42 21.03 -12.09
CA LYS A 211 -10.60 21.19 -12.95
C LYS A 211 -10.21 20.95 -14.40
N SER A 212 -10.31 19.69 -14.83
CA SER A 212 -9.85 19.14 -16.11
C SER A 212 -8.34 19.10 -16.22
N THR A 213 -7.66 20.14 -16.65
CA THR A 213 -6.22 20.21 -16.85
C THR A 213 -5.54 20.99 -15.72
N MET A 214 -4.34 20.56 -15.30
CA MET A 214 -3.52 21.28 -14.32
C MET A 214 -3.17 22.68 -14.78
N ASN A 215 -3.05 23.59 -13.80
CA ASN A 215 -2.56 24.96 -13.98
C ASN A 215 -1.49 25.29 -12.92
N ASP A 216 -0.92 26.50 -12.97
CA ASP A 216 0.14 26.93 -12.05
C ASP A 216 -0.28 26.93 -10.58
N GLU A 217 -1.55 27.18 -10.29
CA GLU A 217 -2.08 27.11 -8.91
C GLU A 217 -2.08 25.68 -8.39
N ASN A 218 -2.45 24.72 -9.23
CA ASN A 218 -2.37 23.29 -8.86
C ASN A 218 -0.94 22.87 -8.57
N ILE A 219 0.04 23.37 -9.35
CA ILE A 219 1.46 23.06 -9.10
C ILE A 219 1.90 23.60 -7.73
N LYS A 220 1.55 24.84 -7.37
CA LYS A 220 1.85 25.40 -6.05
C LYS A 220 1.22 24.58 -4.92
N THR A 221 -0.06 24.17 -5.07
CA THR A 221 -0.74 23.33 -4.10
C THR A 221 -0.06 21.96 -3.97
N MET A 222 0.45 21.38 -5.07
CA MET A 222 1.23 20.14 -5.04
C MET A 222 2.58 20.31 -4.32
N GLU A 223 3.25 21.45 -4.51
CA GLU A 223 4.50 21.76 -3.79
C GLU A 223 4.27 21.85 -2.27
N GLU A 224 3.19 22.55 -1.84
CA GLU A 224 2.79 22.62 -0.44
C GLU A 224 2.42 21.21 0.11
N LEU A 225 1.65 20.43 -0.65
CA LEU A 225 1.31 19.06 -0.25
C LEU A 225 2.56 18.20 -0.11
N ALA A 226 3.52 18.34 -1.01
CA ALA A 226 4.77 17.60 -0.95
C ALA A 226 5.60 17.97 0.30
N ASP A 227 5.64 19.26 0.68
CA ASP A 227 6.32 19.72 1.91
C ASP A 227 5.67 19.12 3.17
N ASN A 228 4.35 18.97 3.19
CA ASN A 228 3.62 18.42 4.32
C ASN A 228 3.68 16.87 4.38
N LEU A 229 3.94 16.23 3.24
CA LEU A 229 4.11 14.77 3.17
C LEU A 229 5.50 14.32 3.61
N LEU A 230 6.54 15.10 3.35
CA LEU A 230 7.93 14.78 3.67
C LEU A 230 8.27 15.09 5.11
#